data_602b697618a24687fb43af328363bcd0
#
_entry.id   602b697618a24687fb43af328363bcd0
#
_cell.length_a   1.000
_cell.length_b   1.000
_cell.length_c   1.000
_cell.angle_alpha   90.00
_cell.angle_beta   90.00
_cell.angle_gamma   90.00
#
_symmetry.space_group_name_H-M   'P 1'
#
loop_
_entity.id
_entity.type
_entity.pdbx_description
1 polymer ?
#
loop_
_entity_poly.entity_id
_entity_poly.type
_entity_poly.pdbx_seq_one_letter_code
_entity_poly.pdbx_strand_id
1 'polypeptide(L)'
;MRVLVFDTETTGLPTERNASIYHVDKWPYIIQLSYIIYCTETNKMNIINDYINIPDSVKISKESQEIHKISRNTLKRGIDIENALKKFNYYSNNSELVVGHNVSFDKRMLMVEGIRNKIRVDISESYCTMKNSIELCKIEKVGKDGEKYYKYPTLSELYEKLFNIIPKNTHDALIDNLICMRCFCKMELKKDISETNEKIRDLLKNVN
;
A
#
# COMPACT_ATOMS: atom_id res chain seq x y z
N MET A 1 9.81 -7.29 -17.00
CA MET A 1 8.57 -6.64 -16.53
C MET A 1 8.90 -5.60 -15.45
N ARG A 2 8.31 -4.40 -15.55
CA ARG A 2 8.42 -3.36 -14.52
C ARG A 2 7.16 -3.33 -13.67
N VAL A 3 7.32 -3.53 -12.36
CA VAL A 3 6.24 -3.59 -11.37
C VAL A 3 6.34 -2.38 -10.46
N LEU A 4 5.22 -1.72 -10.17
CA LEU A 4 5.11 -0.69 -9.16
C LEU A 4 4.27 -1.24 -8.00
N VAL A 5 4.89 -1.38 -6.81
CA VAL A 5 4.19 -1.77 -5.57
C VAL A 5 3.98 -0.52 -4.75
N PHE A 6 2.76 -0.26 -4.28
CA PHE A 6 2.45 0.96 -3.53
C PHE A 6 1.49 0.73 -2.38
N ASP A 7 1.56 1.63 -1.42
CA ASP A 7 0.71 1.68 -0.23
C ASP A 7 0.55 3.13 0.25
N THR A 8 -0.52 3.42 0.99
CA THR A 8 -0.80 4.75 1.52
C THR A 8 -1.17 4.70 2.99
N GLU A 9 -0.60 5.63 3.79
CA GLU A 9 -1.16 5.96 5.11
C GLU A 9 -2.08 7.17 4.98
N THR A 10 -3.15 7.16 5.79
CA THR A 10 -4.22 8.15 5.68
C THR A 10 -4.63 8.73 7.02
N THR A 11 -5.33 9.86 7.01
CA THR A 11 -5.85 10.50 8.23
C THR A 11 -6.97 9.73 8.93
N GLY A 12 -7.45 8.64 8.33
CA GLY A 12 -8.54 7.82 8.85
C GLY A 12 -9.10 6.88 7.79
N LEU A 13 -10.33 6.45 7.98
CA LEU A 13 -11.10 5.70 7.01
C LEU A 13 -12.22 6.56 6.41
N PRO A 14 -12.77 6.18 5.24
CA PRO A 14 -13.97 6.83 4.71
C PRO A 14 -15.10 6.81 5.74
N THR A 15 -15.85 7.91 5.84
CA THR A 15 -16.98 8.02 6.79
C THR A 15 -18.15 7.10 6.44
N GLU A 16 -18.19 6.62 5.20
CA GLU A 16 -19.17 5.67 4.67
C GLU A 16 -18.47 4.53 3.94
N ARG A 17 -18.86 3.29 4.22
CA ARG A 17 -18.22 2.08 3.66
C ARG A 17 -18.18 2.05 2.12
N ASN A 18 -19.21 2.59 1.47
CA ASN A 18 -19.36 2.61 0.01
C ASN A 18 -19.37 4.04 -0.55
N ALA A 19 -18.64 4.96 0.09
CA ALA A 19 -18.53 6.33 -0.39
C ALA A 19 -18.09 6.38 -1.85
N SER A 20 -18.79 7.17 -2.66
CA SER A 20 -18.33 7.47 -4.01
C SER A 20 -17.04 8.29 -3.95
N ILE A 21 -16.09 8.02 -4.84
CA ILE A 21 -14.85 8.80 -4.94
C ILE A 21 -15.10 10.28 -5.28
N TYR A 22 -16.26 10.61 -5.84
CA TYR A 22 -16.67 12.00 -6.12
C TYR A 22 -17.17 12.75 -4.88
N HIS A 23 -17.54 12.05 -3.82
CA HIS A 23 -17.86 12.63 -2.50
C HIS A 23 -16.57 12.76 -1.69
N VAL A 24 -15.67 13.62 -2.14
CA VAL A 24 -14.32 13.76 -1.57
C VAL A 24 -14.31 14.12 -0.09
N ASP A 25 -15.36 14.77 0.41
CA ASP A 25 -15.57 15.10 1.83
C ASP A 25 -15.77 13.86 2.73
N LYS A 26 -16.17 12.72 2.14
CA LYS A 26 -16.34 11.44 2.83
C LYS A 26 -15.04 10.64 2.98
N TRP A 27 -13.98 11.09 2.33
CA TRP A 27 -12.71 10.37 2.28
C TRP A 27 -11.64 11.06 3.12
N PRO A 28 -10.75 10.29 3.75
CA PRO A 28 -9.59 10.84 4.45
C PRO A 28 -8.60 11.49 3.47
N TYR A 29 -7.52 12.03 4.00
CA TYR A 29 -6.39 12.55 3.23
C TYR A 29 -5.24 11.57 3.28
N ILE A 30 -4.49 11.45 2.18
CA ILE A 30 -3.22 10.73 2.17
C ILE A 30 -2.19 11.55 2.94
N ILE A 31 -1.45 10.90 3.85
CA ILE A 31 -0.39 11.51 4.66
C ILE A 31 0.98 10.90 4.40
N GLN A 32 1.02 9.69 3.84
CA GLN A 32 2.23 9.06 3.31
C GLN A 32 1.86 8.32 2.03
N LEU A 33 2.63 8.51 0.98
CA LEU A 33 2.55 7.76 -0.26
C LEU A 33 3.91 7.12 -0.52
N SER A 34 3.97 5.81 -0.43
CA SER A 34 5.18 5.06 -0.67
C SER A 34 5.00 4.11 -1.85
N TYR A 35 6.03 3.97 -2.68
CA TYR A 35 6.04 2.99 -3.75
C TYR A 35 7.44 2.55 -4.14
N ILE A 36 7.51 1.31 -4.61
CA ILE A 36 8.73 0.65 -5.07
C ILE A 36 8.54 0.29 -6.54
N ILE A 37 9.41 0.81 -7.40
CA ILE A 37 9.48 0.40 -8.80
C ILE A 37 10.55 -0.69 -8.91
N TYR A 38 10.17 -1.86 -9.36
CA TYR A 38 11.05 -3.02 -9.48
C TYR A 38 11.05 -3.57 -10.91
N CYS A 39 12.23 -3.79 -11.47
CA CYS A 39 12.41 -4.45 -12.75
C CYS A 39 12.82 -5.92 -12.53
N THR A 40 11.95 -6.85 -12.93
CA THR A 40 12.15 -8.29 -12.71
C THR A 40 13.31 -8.87 -13.52
N GLU A 41 13.70 -8.22 -14.60
CA GLU A 41 14.78 -8.66 -15.51
C GLU A 41 16.14 -8.22 -15.00
N THR A 42 16.25 -6.97 -14.59
CA THR A 42 17.54 -6.39 -14.16
C THR A 42 17.74 -6.43 -12.65
N ASN A 43 16.72 -6.85 -11.90
CA ASN A 43 16.69 -6.85 -10.43
C ASN A 43 16.94 -5.46 -9.80
N LYS A 44 16.81 -4.38 -10.61
CA LYS A 44 16.97 -3.01 -10.15
C LYS A 44 15.69 -2.50 -9.52
N MET A 45 15.82 -1.69 -8.48
CA MET A 45 14.69 -1.05 -7.85
C MET A 45 14.95 0.42 -7.53
N ASN A 46 13.87 1.18 -7.55
CA ASN A 46 13.80 2.55 -7.05
C ASN A 46 12.72 2.64 -5.99
N ILE A 47 13.01 3.34 -4.89
CA ILE A 47 12.09 3.51 -3.75
C ILE A 47 11.76 4.98 -3.64
N ILE A 48 10.48 5.28 -3.54
CA ILE A 48 9.95 6.60 -3.24
C ILE A 48 9.11 6.47 -1.96
N ASN A 49 9.34 7.37 -1.02
CA ASN A 49 8.60 7.42 0.24
C ASN A 49 8.39 8.89 0.61
N ASP A 50 7.23 9.41 0.27
CA ASP A 50 6.90 10.82 0.42
C ASP A 50 5.84 11.00 1.53
N TYR A 51 6.15 11.80 2.56
CA TYR A 51 5.17 12.34 3.48
C TYR A 51 4.46 13.52 2.82
N ILE A 52 3.16 13.64 3.07
CA ILE A 52 2.32 14.64 2.42
C ILE A 52 1.96 15.75 3.42
N ASN A 53 2.22 16.99 3.01
CA ASN A 53 1.76 18.14 3.75
C ASN A 53 0.24 18.29 3.55
N ILE A 54 -0.51 18.24 4.65
CA ILE A 54 -1.98 18.40 4.64
C ILE A 54 -2.37 19.66 5.40
N PRO A 55 -3.53 20.28 5.06
CA PRO A 55 -4.01 21.49 5.75
C PRO A 55 -4.11 21.30 7.29
N ASP A 56 -3.76 22.33 8.05
CA ASP A 56 -3.82 22.27 9.52
C ASP A 56 -5.24 22.02 10.07
N SER A 57 -6.27 22.36 9.31
CA SER A 57 -7.68 22.10 9.63
C SER A 57 -8.08 20.62 9.53
N VAL A 58 -7.32 19.81 8.80
CA VAL A 58 -7.60 18.37 8.63
C VAL A 58 -7.22 17.64 9.90
N LYS A 59 -8.16 16.90 10.49
CA LYS A 59 -7.90 16.09 11.69
C LYS A 59 -7.42 14.70 11.29
N ILE A 60 -6.45 14.17 12.03
CA ILE A 60 -6.05 12.77 11.97
C ILE A 60 -6.83 12.05 13.07
N SER A 61 -7.48 10.93 12.75
CA SER A 61 -8.18 10.13 13.74
C SER A 61 -7.20 9.55 14.78
N LYS A 62 -7.64 9.39 16.02
CA LYS A 62 -6.78 8.80 17.06
C LYS A 62 -6.33 7.39 16.67
N GLU A 63 -7.25 6.60 16.14
CA GLU A 63 -7.00 5.22 15.73
C GLU A 63 -5.92 5.17 14.65
N SER A 64 -6.02 6.01 13.61
CA SER A 64 -4.97 6.08 12.57
C SER A 64 -3.65 6.57 13.13
N GLN A 65 -3.66 7.60 13.99
CA GLN A 65 -2.45 8.13 14.62
C GLN A 65 -1.74 7.08 15.49
N GLU A 66 -2.49 6.24 16.20
CA GLU A 66 -1.93 5.14 17.01
C GLU A 66 -1.33 4.03 16.14
N ILE A 67 -1.87 3.85 14.93
CA ILE A 67 -1.42 2.84 13.97
C ILE A 67 -0.13 3.30 13.27
N HIS A 68 -0.19 4.37 12.47
CA HIS A 68 0.94 4.81 11.63
C HIS A 68 1.97 5.66 12.38
N LYS A 69 1.65 6.25 13.52
CA LYS A 69 2.51 7.09 14.39
C LYS A 69 3.14 8.31 13.71
N ILE A 70 2.68 8.70 12.52
CA ILE A 70 3.20 9.84 11.77
C ILE A 70 2.79 11.14 12.46
N SER A 71 3.75 11.95 12.86
CA SER A 71 3.50 13.20 13.57
C SER A 71 3.09 14.34 12.63
N ARG A 72 2.32 15.31 13.13
CA ARG A 72 2.00 16.53 12.41
C ARG A 72 3.26 17.30 11.97
N ASN A 73 4.30 17.29 12.79
CA ASN A 73 5.58 17.93 12.46
C ASN A 73 6.29 17.25 11.29
N THR A 74 6.13 15.94 11.13
CA THR A 74 6.59 15.19 9.96
C THR A 74 5.86 15.66 8.71
N LEU A 75 4.53 15.75 8.77
CA LEU A 75 3.69 16.17 7.65
C LEU A 75 3.97 17.60 7.19
N LYS A 76 4.21 18.53 8.11
CA LYS A 76 4.59 19.92 7.78
C LYS A 76 5.87 20.04 6.95
N ARG A 77 6.72 19.03 6.98
CA ARG A 77 7.95 18.95 6.17
C ARG A 77 7.79 18.09 4.92
N GLY A 78 6.58 17.56 4.73
CA GLY A 78 6.22 16.77 3.56
C GLY A 78 6.08 17.61 2.29
N ILE A 79 5.91 16.92 1.19
CA ILE A 79 5.66 17.55 -0.12
C ILE A 79 4.17 17.78 -0.34
N ASP A 80 3.83 18.64 -1.30
CA ASP A 80 2.45 18.84 -1.71
C ASP A 80 1.91 17.60 -2.41
N ILE A 81 0.64 17.27 -2.15
CA ILE A 81 -0.02 16.10 -2.74
C ILE A 81 -0.01 16.15 -4.28
N GLU A 82 -0.11 17.35 -4.89
CA GLU A 82 -0.05 17.48 -6.34
C GLU A 82 1.28 16.96 -6.93
N ASN A 83 2.40 17.30 -6.27
CA ASN A 83 3.73 16.84 -6.68
C ASN A 83 3.87 15.32 -6.51
N ALA A 84 3.34 14.78 -5.40
CA ALA A 84 3.32 13.34 -5.15
C ALA A 84 2.50 12.59 -6.22
N LEU A 85 1.30 13.08 -6.57
CA LEU A 85 0.44 12.48 -7.59
C LEU A 85 1.06 12.55 -8.99
N LYS A 86 1.66 13.67 -9.38
CA LYS A 86 2.35 13.82 -10.68
C LYS A 86 3.51 12.81 -10.79
N LYS A 87 4.29 12.69 -9.72
CA LYS A 87 5.41 11.75 -9.63
C LYS A 87 4.93 10.30 -9.67
N PHE A 88 3.88 9.97 -8.90
CA PHE A 88 3.26 8.64 -8.93
C PHE A 88 2.74 8.28 -10.33
N ASN A 89 1.99 9.18 -10.99
CA ASN A 89 1.48 8.97 -12.35
C ASN A 89 2.62 8.68 -13.33
N TYR A 90 3.72 9.42 -13.26
CA TYR A 90 4.88 9.17 -14.11
C TYR A 90 5.37 7.73 -13.98
N TYR A 91 5.56 7.23 -12.76
CA TYR A 91 6.05 5.87 -12.54
C TYR A 91 4.98 4.81 -12.82
N SER A 92 3.73 5.05 -12.46
CA SER A 92 2.62 4.14 -12.74
C SER A 92 2.42 3.91 -14.24
N ASN A 93 2.41 4.99 -15.03
CA ASN A 93 2.27 4.92 -16.49
C ASN A 93 3.46 4.25 -17.20
N ASN A 94 4.62 4.20 -16.54
CA ASN A 94 5.82 3.52 -17.03
C ASN A 94 6.01 2.14 -16.37
N SER A 95 5.00 1.60 -15.72
CA SER A 95 4.99 0.25 -15.15
C SER A 95 3.95 -0.62 -15.83
N GLU A 96 4.29 -1.90 -16.04
CA GLU A 96 3.42 -2.87 -16.69
C GLU A 96 2.36 -3.41 -15.73
N LEU A 97 2.63 -3.37 -14.42
CA LEU A 97 1.73 -3.85 -13.38
C LEU A 97 1.84 -3.00 -12.13
N VAL A 98 0.69 -2.64 -11.55
CA VAL A 98 0.62 -1.98 -10.25
C VAL A 98 0.14 -2.99 -9.21
N VAL A 99 0.85 -3.10 -8.09
CA VAL A 99 0.60 -4.10 -7.03
C VAL A 99 0.32 -3.40 -5.71
N GLY A 100 -0.56 -3.99 -4.91
CA GLY A 100 -0.81 -3.56 -3.53
C GLY A 100 -1.51 -4.66 -2.72
N HIS A 101 -1.53 -4.50 -1.40
CA HIS A 101 -2.32 -5.35 -0.52
C HIS A 101 -3.62 -4.62 -0.17
N ASN A 102 -4.77 -5.15 -0.58
CA ASN A 102 -6.05 -4.41 -0.61
C ASN A 102 -6.00 -3.18 -1.55
N VAL A 103 -5.31 -3.31 -2.66
CA VAL A 103 -5.02 -2.25 -3.65
C VAL A 103 -6.23 -1.39 -4.06
N SER A 104 -7.45 -1.89 -3.90
CA SER A 104 -8.67 -1.14 -4.22
C SER A 104 -8.90 0.06 -3.30
N PHE A 105 -8.44 0.00 -2.05
CA PHE A 105 -8.51 1.12 -1.12
C PHE A 105 -7.54 2.22 -1.56
N ASP A 106 -6.28 1.88 -1.74
CA ASP A 106 -5.22 2.83 -2.10
C ASP A 106 -5.45 3.47 -3.48
N LYS A 107 -5.94 2.69 -4.45
CA LYS A 107 -6.40 3.24 -5.75
C LYS A 107 -7.47 4.32 -5.57
N ARG A 108 -8.48 4.05 -4.74
CA ARG A 108 -9.54 5.03 -4.49
C ARG A 108 -8.99 6.25 -3.78
N MET A 109 -8.08 6.09 -2.83
CA MET A 109 -7.42 7.21 -2.15
C MET A 109 -6.69 8.12 -3.13
N LEU A 110 -5.89 7.55 -4.05
CA LEU A 110 -5.21 8.31 -5.10
C LEU A 110 -6.21 9.02 -6.04
N MET A 111 -7.30 8.34 -6.44
CA MET A 111 -8.34 8.94 -7.29
C MET A 111 -9.04 10.11 -6.58
N VAL A 112 -9.36 9.97 -5.29
CA VAL A 112 -9.98 11.02 -4.49
C VAL A 112 -9.07 12.23 -4.37
N GLU A 113 -7.79 12.02 -4.06
CA GLU A 113 -6.82 13.12 -4.03
C GLU A 113 -6.65 13.76 -5.42
N GLY A 114 -6.68 12.95 -6.47
CA GLY A 114 -6.69 13.45 -7.84
C GLY A 114 -7.88 14.36 -8.12
N ILE A 115 -9.10 13.97 -7.70
CA ILE A 115 -10.32 14.78 -7.85
C ILE A 115 -10.22 16.08 -7.05
N ARG A 116 -9.76 16.02 -5.78
CA ARG A 116 -9.55 17.21 -4.93
C ARG A 116 -8.63 18.23 -5.59
N ASN A 117 -7.59 17.76 -6.26
CA ASN A 117 -6.52 18.58 -6.81
C ASN A 117 -6.58 18.73 -8.34
N LYS A 118 -7.68 18.29 -8.99
CA LYS A 118 -7.89 18.34 -10.45
C LYS A 118 -6.77 17.67 -11.25
N ILE A 119 -6.18 16.62 -10.70
CA ILE A 119 -5.15 15.80 -11.34
C ILE A 119 -5.77 14.45 -11.69
N ARG A 120 -5.73 14.08 -12.96
CA ARG A 120 -6.16 12.74 -13.37
C ARG A 120 -5.17 11.71 -12.85
N VAL A 121 -5.69 10.71 -12.12
CA VAL A 121 -4.95 9.52 -11.72
C VAL A 121 -5.58 8.32 -12.42
N ASP A 122 -4.78 7.60 -13.19
CA ASP A 122 -5.23 6.44 -13.95
C ASP A 122 -4.32 5.24 -13.61
N ILE A 123 -4.91 4.19 -13.07
CA ILE A 123 -4.24 2.93 -12.77
C ILE A 123 -5.03 1.82 -13.47
N SER A 124 -4.59 1.48 -14.68
CA SER A 124 -5.33 0.58 -15.58
C SER A 124 -5.30 -0.86 -15.09
N GLU A 125 -4.14 -1.42 -14.85
CA GLU A 125 -3.97 -2.81 -14.44
C GLU A 125 -3.38 -2.91 -13.05
N SER A 126 -4.01 -3.71 -12.19
CA SER A 126 -3.53 -3.87 -10.82
C SER A 126 -3.72 -5.29 -10.29
N TYR A 127 -2.73 -5.74 -9.53
CA TYR A 127 -2.71 -7.01 -8.82
C TYR A 127 -2.90 -6.79 -7.32
N CYS A 128 -3.82 -7.53 -6.72
CA CYS A 128 -4.09 -7.45 -5.28
C CYS A 128 -3.57 -8.70 -4.57
N THR A 129 -2.47 -8.57 -3.81
CA THR A 129 -1.92 -9.70 -3.06
C THR A 129 -2.92 -10.27 -2.05
N MET A 130 -3.76 -9.44 -1.42
CA MET A 130 -4.79 -9.88 -0.50
C MET A 130 -5.81 -10.81 -1.17
N LYS A 131 -6.35 -10.42 -2.33
CA LYS A 131 -7.36 -11.21 -3.03
C LYS A 131 -6.80 -12.51 -3.60
N ASN A 132 -5.58 -12.46 -4.15
CA ASN A 132 -4.95 -13.59 -4.80
C ASN A 132 -4.32 -14.60 -3.82
N SER A 133 -4.35 -14.31 -2.51
CA SER A 133 -3.80 -15.21 -1.48
C SER A 133 -4.83 -15.90 -0.59
N ILE A 134 -6.14 -15.74 -0.85
CA ILE A 134 -7.20 -16.37 -0.05
C ILE A 134 -7.00 -17.88 0.01
N GLU A 135 -6.90 -18.54 -1.15
CA GLU A 135 -6.72 -19.98 -1.25
C GLU A 135 -5.34 -20.47 -0.77
N LEU A 136 -4.35 -19.60 -0.81
CA LEU A 136 -3.02 -19.90 -0.26
C LEU A 136 -3.02 -19.90 1.27
N CYS A 137 -3.68 -18.90 1.87
CA CYS A 137 -3.72 -18.75 3.32
C CYS A 137 -4.77 -19.64 3.99
N LYS A 138 -5.93 -19.83 3.37
CA LYS A 138 -7.06 -20.65 3.86
C LYS A 138 -7.45 -20.38 5.31
N ILE A 139 -7.57 -19.11 5.66
CA ILE A 139 -7.93 -18.71 7.03
C ILE A 139 -9.45 -18.81 7.18
N GLU A 140 -9.93 -19.83 7.87
CA GLU A 140 -11.36 -20.04 8.09
C GLU A 140 -11.96 -18.99 9.04
N LYS A 141 -13.14 -18.53 8.69
CA LYS A 141 -14.07 -17.80 9.56
C LYS A 141 -15.48 -18.33 9.41
N VAL A 142 -16.27 -18.12 10.46
CA VAL A 142 -17.71 -18.43 10.46
C VAL A 142 -18.47 -17.13 10.27
N GLY A 143 -19.33 -17.10 9.25
CA GLY A 143 -20.24 -15.99 8.97
C GLY A 143 -21.33 -15.84 10.03
N LYS A 144 -22.08 -14.76 9.98
CA LYS A 144 -23.23 -14.52 10.88
C LYS A 144 -24.37 -15.54 10.65
N ASP A 145 -24.41 -16.15 9.49
CA ASP A 145 -25.31 -17.22 9.05
C ASP A 145 -24.87 -18.63 9.48
N GLY A 146 -23.67 -18.72 10.12
CA GLY A 146 -23.07 -20.00 10.52
C GLY A 146 -22.27 -20.69 9.41
N GLU A 147 -22.21 -20.15 8.20
CA GLU A 147 -21.45 -20.73 7.12
C GLU A 147 -19.95 -20.44 7.26
N LYS A 148 -19.12 -21.43 6.90
CA LYS A 148 -17.67 -21.29 6.88
C LYS A 148 -17.21 -20.68 5.57
N TYR A 149 -16.30 -19.74 5.65
CA TYR A 149 -15.63 -19.14 4.48
C TYR A 149 -14.17 -18.83 4.77
N TYR A 150 -13.35 -18.68 3.72
CA TYR A 150 -12.00 -18.17 3.86
C TYR A 150 -12.00 -16.64 3.82
N LYS A 151 -11.51 -16.01 4.89
CA LYS A 151 -11.39 -14.55 4.93
C LYS A 151 -10.23 -14.06 4.06
N TYR A 152 -10.28 -12.80 3.70
CA TYR A 152 -9.11 -12.09 3.19
C TYR A 152 -8.00 -12.06 4.24
N PRO A 153 -6.76 -12.52 3.93
CA PRO A 153 -5.64 -12.41 4.85
C PRO A 153 -5.22 -10.96 5.02
N THR A 154 -4.72 -10.59 6.18
CA THR A 154 -3.94 -9.38 6.36
C THR A 154 -2.58 -9.54 5.70
N LEU A 155 -1.85 -8.43 5.49
CA LEU A 155 -0.51 -8.47 4.92
C LEU A 155 0.46 -9.29 5.79
N SER A 156 0.34 -9.14 7.12
CA SER A 156 1.14 -9.92 8.09
C SER A 156 0.84 -11.42 8.04
N GLU A 157 -0.45 -11.80 7.96
CA GLU A 157 -0.85 -13.22 7.84
C GLU A 157 -0.34 -13.84 6.53
N LEU A 158 -0.36 -13.09 5.43
CA LEU A 158 0.20 -13.53 4.16
C LEU A 158 1.72 -13.71 4.24
N TYR A 159 2.41 -12.74 4.85
CA TYR A 159 3.86 -12.77 5.00
C TYR A 159 4.29 -13.96 5.87
N GLU A 160 3.63 -14.16 7.03
CA GLU A 160 3.86 -15.29 7.91
C GLU A 160 3.64 -16.63 7.18
N LYS A 161 2.55 -16.72 6.39
CA LYS A 161 2.25 -17.92 5.60
C LYS A 161 3.35 -18.26 4.58
N LEU A 162 3.95 -17.25 3.95
CA LEU A 162 4.93 -17.44 2.88
C LEU A 162 6.35 -17.67 3.39
N PHE A 163 6.71 -17.05 4.53
CA PHE A 163 8.09 -16.99 5.00
C PHE A 163 8.30 -17.57 6.40
N ASN A 164 7.21 -17.92 7.09
CA ASN A 164 7.23 -18.39 8.50
C ASN A 164 7.85 -17.36 9.46
N ILE A 165 7.62 -16.07 9.16
CA ILE A 165 8.12 -14.91 9.93
C ILE A 165 6.94 -13.97 10.17
N ILE A 166 6.75 -13.53 11.42
CA ILE A 166 5.80 -12.47 11.76
C ILE A 166 6.49 -11.13 11.55
N PRO A 167 6.01 -10.29 10.60
CA PRO A 167 6.66 -9.03 10.30
C PRO A 167 6.50 -8.03 11.44
N LYS A 168 7.50 -7.17 11.62
CA LYS A 168 7.52 -6.07 12.59
C LYS A 168 7.40 -4.71 11.86
N ASN A 169 7.13 -3.67 12.63
CA ASN A 169 7.06 -2.29 12.16
C ASN A 169 6.09 -2.07 11.00
N THR A 170 5.05 -2.91 10.89
CA THR A 170 3.94 -2.70 9.96
C THR A 170 3.24 -1.36 10.24
N HIS A 171 2.43 -0.89 9.28
CA HIS A 171 1.76 0.41 9.31
C HIS A 171 2.71 1.61 9.12
N ASP A 172 3.78 1.39 8.38
CA ASP A 172 4.55 2.38 7.65
C ASP A 172 4.46 1.98 6.17
N ALA A 173 3.99 2.86 5.31
CA ALA A 173 3.71 2.52 3.91
C ALA A 173 4.95 1.99 3.15
N LEU A 174 6.17 2.38 3.54
CA LEU A 174 7.39 1.82 2.95
C LEU A 174 7.62 0.38 3.41
N ILE A 175 7.44 0.10 4.68
CA ILE A 175 7.60 -1.25 5.25
C ILE A 175 6.54 -2.18 4.65
N ASP A 176 5.29 -1.72 4.59
CA ASP A 176 4.19 -2.52 4.02
C ASP A 176 4.40 -2.79 2.51
N ASN A 177 4.98 -1.84 1.77
CA ASN A 177 5.41 -2.06 0.39
C ASN A 177 6.52 -3.10 0.24
N LEU A 178 7.52 -3.11 1.13
CA LEU A 178 8.59 -4.12 1.10
C LEU A 178 8.03 -5.52 1.36
N ILE A 179 7.13 -5.63 2.35
CA ILE A 179 6.42 -6.88 2.69
C ILE A 179 5.57 -7.32 1.49
N CYS A 180 4.74 -6.42 0.94
CA CYS A 180 3.85 -6.68 -0.19
C CYS A 180 4.65 -7.12 -1.43
N MET A 181 5.74 -6.43 -1.75
CA MET A 181 6.62 -6.79 -2.88
C MET A 181 7.25 -8.16 -2.71
N ARG A 182 7.77 -8.49 -1.52
CA ARG A 182 8.34 -9.82 -1.24
C ARG A 182 7.27 -10.90 -1.40
N CYS A 183 6.05 -10.68 -0.87
CA CYS A 183 4.91 -11.57 -1.04
C CYS A 183 4.55 -11.75 -2.53
N PHE A 184 4.42 -10.67 -3.28
CA PHE A 184 4.13 -10.69 -4.71
C PHE A 184 5.18 -11.51 -5.49
N CYS A 185 6.46 -11.24 -5.27
CA CYS A 185 7.55 -11.97 -5.93
C CYS A 185 7.51 -13.47 -5.61
N LYS A 186 7.23 -13.83 -4.36
CA LYS A 186 7.11 -15.23 -3.95
C LYS A 186 5.90 -15.92 -4.59
N MET A 187 4.75 -15.22 -4.66
CA MET A 187 3.51 -15.76 -5.22
C MET A 187 3.57 -15.91 -6.73
N GLU A 188 4.00 -14.86 -7.46
CA GLU A 188 3.89 -14.81 -8.92
C GLU A 188 5.19 -15.20 -9.62
N LEU A 189 6.33 -14.76 -9.11
CA LEU A 189 7.63 -15.03 -9.74
C LEU A 189 8.31 -16.29 -9.17
N LYS A 190 7.71 -16.91 -8.14
CA LYS A 190 8.24 -18.09 -7.41
C LYS A 190 9.67 -17.87 -6.86
N LYS A 191 10.01 -16.63 -6.56
CA LYS A 191 11.33 -16.21 -6.07
C LYS A 191 11.20 -15.44 -4.75
N ASP A 192 12.08 -15.72 -3.81
CA ASP A 192 12.29 -14.81 -2.70
C ASP A 192 13.28 -13.72 -3.11
N ILE A 193 12.77 -12.51 -3.29
CA ILE A 193 13.57 -11.37 -3.75
C ILE A 193 14.68 -10.99 -2.77
N SER A 194 14.56 -11.35 -1.48
CA SER A 194 15.61 -11.12 -0.48
C SER A 194 16.87 -11.96 -0.71
N GLU A 195 16.76 -13.07 -1.45
CA GLU A 195 17.91 -13.91 -1.80
C GLU A 195 18.74 -13.31 -2.93
N THR A 196 18.10 -12.56 -3.82
CA THR A 196 18.71 -12.08 -5.08
C THR A 196 18.98 -10.56 -5.09
N ASN A 197 18.43 -9.79 -4.14
CA ASN A 197 18.60 -8.34 -4.05
C ASN A 197 19.09 -7.94 -2.66
N GLU A 198 20.36 -7.54 -2.58
CA GLU A 198 21.03 -7.18 -1.33
C GLU A 198 20.35 -5.97 -0.64
N LYS A 199 19.97 -4.95 -1.41
CA LYS A 199 19.29 -3.77 -0.87
C LYS A 199 17.97 -4.12 -0.21
N ILE A 200 17.19 -5.03 -0.81
CA ILE A 200 15.93 -5.52 -0.22
C ILE A 200 16.23 -6.33 1.04
N ARG A 201 17.22 -7.21 1.00
CA ARG A 201 17.63 -8.00 2.17
C ARG A 201 17.97 -7.10 3.35
N ASP A 202 18.71 -6.03 3.12
CA ASP A 202 19.09 -5.08 4.18
C ASP A 202 17.88 -4.33 4.74
N LEU A 203 16.98 -3.86 3.88
CA LEU A 203 15.74 -3.20 4.31
C LEU A 203 14.83 -4.13 5.11
N LEU A 204 14.75 -5.40 4.72
CA LEU A 204 13.94 -6.41 5.41
C LEU A 204 14.49 -6.83 6.78
N LYS A 205 15.74 -6.48 7.15
CA LYS A 205 16.24 -6.68 8.51
C LYS A 205 15.42 -5.94 9.57
N ASN A 206 14.80 -4.83 9.18
CA ASN A 206 13.92 -4.06 10.05
C ASN A 206 12.47 -4.62 10.10
N VAL A 207 12.15 -5.56 9.23
CA VAL A 207 10.83 -6.19 9.10
C VAL A 207 10.77 -7.54 9.80
N ASN A 208 11.88 -8.27 9.81
CA ASN A 208 11.97 -9.64 10.31
C ASN A 208 12.26 -9.73 11.81
#